data_ef1dbfee53a0580b4b30dc3d6cc3acae
#
_entry.id   ef1dbfee53a0580b4b30dc3d6cc3acae
#
_cell.length_a   1.000
_cell.length_b   1.000
_cell.length_c   1.000
_cell.angle_alpha   90.00
_cell.angle_beta   90.00
_cell.angle_gamma   90.00
#
_symmetry.space_group_name_H-M   'P 1'
#
loop_
_entity.id
_entity.type
_entity.pdbx_description
1 polymer ?
#
loop_
_entity_poly.entity_id
_entity_poly.type
_entity_poly.pdbx_seq_one_letter_code
_entity_poly.pdbx_strand_id
1 'polypeptide(L)'
;MGKPNIIFIFSDQQRADTMGCYGQELDISPNLDRLADEGVLFRDAFTAQPVCGPCRAIFQSGKYPTEIGCYRNGQSLPRDIKTVANYMEEAGYENAYVGKWHLASDRASYSVPANPDYETHAIPEDRRGGYKGFWRVSDVLEATSHGYDGYVFDENMNRIDFKGYRVDRINDFALEFLDKYDGKKPFFLTVSHIEPHHQNDRADYEGPDGSKERFKNCKLPKDLEVLGGDARQMYPDYLGCCKSLDDNFGKLVDKLKEKGLYDNTIIIYSSDHGSHFKTRNRETYLKGSDDYKRTCHSSALKVPLIIAGGAFKGGKVVREVVSTCSLPKTILAMAGVDVGDNMIGENLETLIDKPIDEYKFVYAQISESRLGRCIRSKDYLYSVFAPESNGWDEDRSDVYEEEFFYDLRKDPYELNNLVNDKATVDIRKKLAKKLIEKIEAAGEGKVEIIIKE
;
A
#
# COMPACT_ATOMS: atom_id res chain seq x y z
N MET A 1 30.65 2.84 -10.04
CA MET A 1 29.87 1.70 -9.51
C MET A 1 28.84 1.33 -10.55
N GLY A 2 28.50 0.03 -10.69
CA GLY A 2 27.41 -0.40 -11.57
C GLY A 2 26.05 0.08 -11.06
N LYS A 3 24.98 -0.08 -11.86
CA LYS A 3 23.61 0.20 -11.40
C LYS A 3 23.26 -0.68 -10.19
N PRO A 4 22.60 -0.18 -9.15
CA PRO A 4 22.20 -0.97 -7.98
C PRO A 4 21.11 -1.98 -8.36
N ASN A 5 21.04 -3.10 -7.64
CA ASN A 5 19.83 -3.92 -7.60
C ASN A 5 18.77 -3.19 -6.78
N ILE A 6 17.51 -3.43 -7.08
CA ILE A 6 16.38 -2.80 -6.36
C ILE A 6 15.39 -3.88 -5.97
N ILE A 7 15.04 -3.92 -4.68
CA ILE A 7 13.97 -4.79 -4.15
C ILE A 7 12.87 -3.92 -3.59
N PHE A 8 11.66 -4.08 -4.09
CA PHE A 8 10.46 -3.48 -3.55
C PHE A 8 9.61 -4.55 -2.87
N ILE A 9 9.57 -4.51 -1.54
CA ILE A 9 8.78 -5.42 -0.71
C ILE A 9 7.61 -4.64 -0.15
N PHE A 10 6.42 -5.16 -0.29
CA PHE A 10 5.26 -4.58 0.38
C PHE A 10 4.27 -5.63 0.87
N SER A 11 3.65 -5.31 1.98
CA SER A 11 2.58 -6.07 2.63
C SER A 11 1.21 -5.56 2.17
N ASP A 12 0.16 -6.34 2.38
CA ASP A 12 -1.23 -5.94 2.16
C ASP A 12 -1.89 -5.65 3.52
N GLN A 13 -2.43 -4.45 3.69
CA GLN A 13 -3.23 -4.05 4.85
C GLN A 13 -2.42 -3.84 6.16
N GLN A 14 -1.11 -3.56 6.09
CA GLN A 14 -0.29 -3.36 7.28
C GLN A 14 -0.32 -1.91 7.77
N ARG A 15 -0.72 -1.72 9.03
CA ARG A 15 -0.60 -0.44 9.75
C ARG A 15 0.86 -0.15 10.07
N ALA A 16 1.27 1.12 9.94
CA ALA A 16 2.62 1.53 10.29
C ALA A 16 2.95 1.28 11.77
N ASP A 17 1.97 1.46 12.68
CA ASP A 17 2.14 1.32 14.12
C ASP A 17 2.33 -0.13 14.61
N THR A 18 2.44 -1.10 13.72
CA THR A 18 2.85 -2.47 14.05
C THR A 18 4.36 -2.66 14.15
N MET A 19 5.15 -1.66 13.77
CA MET A 19 6.61 -1.74 13.70
C MET A 19 7.27 -0.94 14.82
N GLY A 20 8.40 -1.43 15.36
CA GLY A 20 9.15 -0.79 16.44
C GLY A 20 9.62 0.62 16.10
N CYS A 21 10.14 0.84 14.88
CA CYS A 21 10.54 2.15 14.38
C CYS A 21 9.38 3.16 14.27
N TYR A 22 8.12 2.71 14.32
CA TYR A 22 6.91 3.55 14.41
C TYR A 22 6.29 3.57 15.80
N GLY A 23 6.88 2.91 16.82
CA GLY A 23 6.48 3.00 18.21
C GLY A 23 5.79 1.75 18.76
N GLN A 24 5.80 0.61 18.06
CA GLN A 24 5.37 -0.67 18.62
C GLN A 24 6.34 -1.10 19.74
N GLU A 25 5.80 -1.38 20.92
CA GLU A 25 6.60 -1.76 22.10
C GLU A 25 6.99 -3.26 22.12
N LEU A 26 6.24 -4.09 21.38
CA LEU A 26 6.52 -5.52 21.25
C LEU A 26 7.58 -5.78 20.19
N ASP A 27 8.34 -6.87 20.35
CA ASP A 27 9.34 -7.34 19.38
C ASP A 27 8.68 -7.95 18.13
N ILE A 28 8.05 -7.08 17.32
CA ILE A 28 7.35 -7.48 16.09
C ILE A 28 8.26 -7.36 14.88
N SER A 29 9.08 -6.31 14.79
CA SER A 29 9.78 -5.96 13.55
C SER A 29 11.28 -5.67 13.70
N PRO A 30 12.07 -6.48 14.44
CA PRO A 30 13.47 -6.17 14.71
C PRO A 30 14.35 -6.09 13.46
N ASN A 31 14.04 -6.83 12.39
CA ASN A 31 14.79 -6.78 11.13
C ASN A 31 14.47 -5.54 10.31
N LEU A 32 13.19 -5.16 10.24
CA LEU A 32 12.73 -3.93 9.58
C LEU A 32 13.15 -2.69 10.36
N ASP A 33 13.17 -2.75 11.70
CA ASP A 33 13.68 -1.68 12.54
C ASP A 33 15.18 -1.43 12.28
N ARG A 34 15.95 -2.51 12.10
CA ARG A 34 17.35 -2.41 11.69
C ARG A 34 17.50 -1.81 10.29
N LEU A 35 16.61 -2.15 9.34
CA LEU A 35 16.60 -1.50 8.03
C LEU A 35 16.36 0.01 8.16
N ALA A 36 15.49 0.43 9.09
CA ALA A 36 15.25 1.87 9.35
C ALA A 36 16.48 2.55 9.97
N ASP A 37 17.20 1.86 10.85
CA ASP A 37 18.44 2.38 11.47
C ASP A 37 19.58 2.50 10.45
N GLU A 38 19.64 1.64 9.45
CA GLU A 38 20.62 1.70 8.36
C GLU A 38 20.23 2.69 7.27
N GLY A 39 18.94 2.85 6.99
CA GLY A 39 18.35 3.57 5.88
C GLY A 39 17.74 4.92 6.23
N VAL A 40 16.57 5.16 5.64
CA VAL A 40 15.73 6.36 5.83
C VAL A 40 14.31 5.91 6.16
N LEU A 41 13.81 6.34 7.31
CA LEU A 41 12.44 6.15 7.76
C LEU A 41 11.58 7.35 7.34
N PHE A 42 10.50 7.11 6.59
CA PHE A 42 9.47 8.12 6.31
C PHE A 42 8.36 8.01 7.35
N ARG A 43 8.37 8.91 8.33
CA ARG A 43 7.50 8.85 9.52
C ARG A 43 6.01 8.96 9.17
N ASP A 44 5.67 9.72 8.13
CA ASP A 44 4.31 10.10 7.77
C ASP A 44 4.06 9.83 6.28
N ALA A 45 4.08 8.53 5.91
CA ALA A 45 3.77 8.04 4.58
C ALA A 45 2.30 7.59 4.49
N PHE A 46 1.62 7.99 3.42
CA PHE A 46 0.19 7.73 3.20
C PHE A 46 -0.06 7.17 1.82
N THR A 47 -0.91 6.13 1.75
CA THR A 47 -1.41 5.66 0.46
C THR A 47 -2.36 6.68 -0.17
N ALA A 48 -2.37 6.76 -1.50
CA ALA A 48 -3.28 7.65 -2.21
C ALA A 48 -4.66 7.02 -2.45
N GLN A 49 -4.79 5.71 -2.26
CA GLN A 49 -6.09 5.04 -2.23
C GLN A 49 -6.01 3.78 -1.37
N PRO A 50 -6.77 3.68 -0.26
CA PRO A 50 -6.69 2.57 0.67
C PRO A 50 -7.53 1.37 0.21
N VAL A 51 -7.20 0.83 -0.97
CA VAL A 51 -7.78 -0.36 -1.58
C VAL A 51 -6.70 -1.08 -2.37
N CYS A 52 -6.62 -2.41 -2.27
CA CYS A 52 -5.49 -3.21 -2.80
C CYS A 52 -5.22 -2.97 -4.29
N GLY A 53 -6.20 -3.27 -5.18
CA GLY A 53 -6.03 -3.12 -6.64
C GLY A 53 -5.63 -1.70 -7.04
N PRO A 54 -6.38 -0.65 -6.65
CA PRO A 54 -6.03 0.73 -6.95
C PRO A 54 -4.64 1.15 -6.47
N CYS A 55 -4.26 0.82 -5.23
CA CYS A 55 -2.91 1.14 -4.74
C CYS A 55 -1.82 0.42 -5.53
N ARG A 56 -2.04 -0.86 -5.87
CA ARG A 56 -1.11 -1.63 -6.71
C ARG A 56 -1.01 -1.06 -8.12
N ALA A 57 -2.11 -0.55 -8.69
CA ALA A 57 -2.11 0.17 -9.95
C ALA A 57 -1.24 1.44 -9.89
N ILE A 58 -1.28 2.19 -8.77
CA ILE A 58 -0.37 3.32 -8.52
C ILE A 58 1.08 2.84 -8.52
N PHE A 59 1.41 1.76 -7.81
CA PHE A 59 2.79 1.23 -7.73
C PHE A 59 3.34 0.81 -9.09
N GLN A 60 2.49 0.35 -10.00
CA GLN A 60 2.92 -0.02 -11.35
C GLN A 60 2.98 1.16 -12.31
N SER A 61 2.02 2.08 -12.26
CA SER A 61 1.84 3.13 -13.27
C SER A 61 2.40 4.50 -12.89
N GLY A 62 2.50 4.79 -11.58
CA GLY A 62 2.78 6.14 -11.09
C GLY A 62 1.68 7.15 -11.43
N LYS A 63 0.42 6.70 -11.53
CA LYS A 63 -0.75 7.53 -11.87
C LYS A 63 -1.88 7.34 -10.86
N TYR A 64 -2.76 8.34 -10.74
CA TYR A 64 -3.95 8.18 -9.91
C TYR A 64 -4.89 7.13 -10.50
N PRO A 65 -5.55 6.31 -9.66
CA PRO A 65 -6.45 5.25 -10.11
C PRO A 65 -7.59 5.75 -11.01
N THR A 66 -8.14 6.93 -10.74
CA THR A 66 -9.18 7.55 -11.59
C THR A 66 -8.66 7.96 -12.97
N GLU A 67 -7.37 8.28 -13.11
CA GLU A 67 -6.76 8.62 -14.40
C GLU A 67 -6.69 7.41 -15.33
N ILE A 68 -6.51 6.21 -14.77
CA ILE A 68 -6.26 4.98 -15.51
C ILE A 68 -7.40 3.96 -15.45
N GLY A 69 -8.52 4.33 -14.80
CA GLY A 69 -9.69 3.46 -14.70
C GLY A 69 -9.54 2.26 -13.74
N CYS A 70 -8.54 2.27 -12.85
CA CYS A 70 -8.32 1.24 -11.83
C CYS A 70 -8.69 1.72 -10.43
N TYR A 71 -9.86 2.36 -10.26
CA TYR A 71 -10.27 3.04 -9.03
C TYR A 71 -10.93 2.12 -7.98
N ARG A 72 -11.15 0.84 -8.29
CA ARG A 72 -11.68 -0.19 -7.39
C ARG A 72 -11.09 -1.57 -7.65
N ASN A 73 -11.27 -2.49 -6.73
CA ASN A 73 -10.93 -3.89 -6.96
C ASN A 73 -11.76 -4.48 -8.13
N GLY A 74 -11.17 -5.43 -8.84
CA GLY A 74 -11.79 -6.02 -10.03
C GLY A 74 -11.77 -5.09 -11.23
N GLN A 75 -10.77 -4.21 -11.33
CA GLN A 75 -10.41 -3.47 -12.54
C GLN A 75 -8.95 -3.77 -12.85
N SER A 76 -8.70 -4.27 -14.07
CA SER A 76 -7.35 -4.61 -14.51
C SER A 76 -6.53 -3.38 -14.88
N LEU A 77 -5.21 -3.50 -14.76
CA LEU A 77 -4.28 -2.48 -15.25
C LEU A 77 -4.40 -2.37 -16.77
N PRO A 78 -4.58 -1.15 -17.34
CA PRO A 78 -4.62 -0.96 -18.79
C PRO A 78 -3.35 -1.50 -19.45
N ARG A 79 -3.52 -2.23 -20.57
CA ARG A 79 -2.39 -2.89 -21.26
C ARG A 79 -1.45 -1.94 -21.99
N ASP A 80 -1.94 -0.78 -22.37
CA ASP A 80 -1.21 0.27 -23.07
C ASP A 80 -0.46 1.23 -22.15
N ILE A 81 -0.64 1.10 -20.83
CA ILE A 81 0.08 1.95 -19.88
C ILE A 81 1.52 1.47 -19.71
N LYS A 82 2.45 2.41 -19.79
CA LYS A 82 3.86 2.13 -19.52
C LYS A 82 4.11 2.09 -18.00
N THR A 83 4.56 0.95 -17.52
CA THR A 83 4.73 0.68 -16.09
C THR A 83 6.18 0.86 -15.63
N VAL A 84 6.40 0.82 -14.32
CA VAL A 84 7.75 0.77 -13.72
C VAL A 84 8.56 -0.37 -14.33
N ALA A 85 7.97 -1.58 -14.48
CA ALA A 85 8.69 -2.73 -15.06
C ALA A 85 9.13 -2.48 -16.51
N ASN A 86 8.31 -1.81 -17.33
CA ASN A 86 8.71 -1.45 -18.70
C ASN A 86 9.90 -0.48 -18.70
N TYR A 87 9.89 0.57 -17.87
CA TYR A 87 11.00 1.49 -17.75
C TYR A 87 12.28 0.81 -17.22
N MET A 88 12.14 -0.13 -16.27
CA MET A 88 13.26 -0.88 -15.73
C MET A 88 13.86 -1.83 -16.79
N GLU A 89 13.04 -2.50 -17.59
CA GLU A 89 13.50 -3.33 -18.72
C GLU A 89 14.31 -2.49 -19.72
N GLU A 90 13.78 -1.32 -20.12
CA GLU A 90 14.49 -0.38 -21.00
C GLU A 90 15.81 0.13 -20.40
N ALA A 91 15.85 0.27 -19.06
CA ALA A 91 17.06 0.63 -18.35
C ALA A 91 18.06 -0.54 -18.19
N GLY A 92 17.72 -1.73 -18.70
CA GLY A 92 18.58 -2.92 -18.72
C GLY A 92 18.51 -3.77 -17.47
N TYR A 93 17.46 -3.65 -16.66
CA TYR A 93 17.22 -4.49 -15.49
C TYR A 93 16.56 -5.82 -15.88
N GLU A 94 16.84 -6.86 -15.10
CA GLU A 94 16.04 -8.07 -15.05
C GLU A 94 14.88 -7.86 -14.07
N ASN A 95 13.63 -8.02 -14.53
CA ASN A 95 12.44 -7.80 -13.72
C ASN A 95 11.90 -9.12 -13.17
N ALA A 96 11.56 -9.16 -11.89
CA ALA A 96 10.95 -10.30 -11.21
C ALA A 96 9.77 -9.86 -10.34
N TYR A 97 8.74 -10.71 -10.25
CA TYR A 97 7.59 -10.47 -9.38
C TYR A 97 7.18 -11.74 -8.64
N VAL A 98 6.91 -11.61 -7.34
CA VAL A 98 6.51 -12.70 -6.44
C VAL A 98 5.31 -12.28 -5.60
N GLY A 99 4.29 -13.13 -5.47
CA GLY A 99 3.15 -12.95 -4.58
C GLY A 99 1.87 -12.46 -5.26
N LYS A 100 1.17 -11.50 -4.66
CA LYS A 100 -0.14 -11.01 -5.10
C LYS A 100 -0.01 -9.93 -6.17
N TRP A 101 -0.72 -10.10 -7.30
CA TRP A 101 -0.79 -9.09 -8.38
C TRP A 101 -2.00 -8.16 -8.25
N HIS A 102 -3.20 -8.70 -8.27
CA HIS A 102 -4.51 -8.05 -8.11
C HIS A 102 -4.82 -6.98 -9.17
N LEU A 103 -4.33 -7.16 -10.40
CA LEU A 103 -4.47 -6.21 -11.50
C LEU A 103 -4.75 -6.88 -12.86
N ALA A 104 -5.15 -8.17 -12.88
CA ALA A 104 -5.38 -8.88 -14.13
C ALA A 104 -6.86 -9.15 -14.43
N SER A 105 -7.71 -9.29 -13.42
CA SER A 105 -9.12 -9.65 -13.54
C SER A 105 -10.02 -8.42 -13.69
N ASP A 106 -11.08 -8.53 -14.51
CA ASP A 106 -12.08 -7.48 -14.68
C ASP A 106 -13.45 -7.95 -14.19
N ARG A 107 -14.08 -7.18 -13.30
CA ARG A 107 -15.46 -7.34 -12.84
C ARG A 107 -16.31 -6.16 -13.28
N ALA A 108 -17.44 -6.43 -13.94
CA ALA A 108 -18.39 -5.38 -14.31
C ALA A 108 -19.06 -4.73 -13.10
N SER A 109 -19.33 -5.51 -12.02
CA SER A 109 -19.82 -5.03 -10.74
C SER A 109 -19.42 -5.98 -9.62
N TYR A 110 -19.67 -5.60 -8.36
CA TYR A 110 -19.34 -6.42 -7.19
C TYR A 110 -19.95 -7.83 -7.23
N SER A 111 -21.20 -7.96 -7.71
CA SER A 111 -21.94 -9.22 -7.74
C SER A 111 -21.73 -10.05 -9.00
N VAL A 112 -21.00 -9.52 -9.99
CA VAL A 112 -20.73 -10.21 -11.25
C VAL A 112 -19.35 -10.87 -11.18
N PRO A 113 -19.22 -12.17 -11.53
CA PRO A 113 -17.92 -12.82 -11.62
C PRO A 113 -16.97 -12.08 -12.57
N ALA A 114 -15.68 -12.17 -12.31
CA ALA A 114 -14.67 -11.57 -13.17
C ALA A 114 -14.72 -12.16 -14.59
N ASN A 115 -14.57 -11.29 -15.61
CA ASN A 115 -14.49 -11.71 -17.00
C ASN A 115 -13.60 -10.72 -17.78
N PRO A 116 -12.38 -11.10 -18.16
CA PRO A 116 -11.75 -12.40 -17.89
C PRO A 116 -11.44 -12.60 -16.40
N ASP A 117 -11.54 -13.86 -15.96
CA ASP A 117 -11.23 -14.28 -14.60
C ASP A 117 -9.81 -14.84 -14.50
N TYR A 118 -8.93 -14.10 -13.84
CA TYR A 118 -7.58 -14.53 -13.44
C TYR A 118 -7.42 -14.63 -11.92
N GLU A 119 -8.51 -14.42 -11.15
CA GLU A 119 -8.44 -14.47 -9.69
C GLU A 119 -7.90 -15.82 -9.19
N THR A 120 -8.27 -16.90 -9.90
CA THR A 120 -7.85 -18.28 -9.59
C THR A 120 -7.10 -18.97 -10.75
N HIS A 121 -6.81 -18.25 -11.82
CA HIS A 121 -6.16 -18.77 -13.03
C HIS A 121 -4.85 -18.06 -13.34
N ALA A 122 -4.04 -18.67 -14.21
CA ALA A 122 -2.77 -18.10 -14.64
C ALA A 122 -2.95 -16.79 -15.41
N ILE A 123 -2.14 -15.79 -15.10
CA ILE A 123 -2.14 -14.49 -15.75
C ILE A 123 -1.30 -14.55 -17.02
N PRO A 124 -1.84 -14.23 -18.20
CA PRO A 124 -1.07 -14.19 -19.44
C PRO A 124 -0.08 -13.01 -19.45
N GLU A 125 0.99 -13.11 -20.24
CA GLU A 125 2.10 -12.13 -20.23
C GLU A 125 1.65 -10.70 -20.52
N ASP A 126 0.69 -10.50 -21.43
CA ASP A 126 0.14 -9.19 -21.79
C ASP A 126 -0.67 -8.50 -20.67
N ARG A 127 -0.90 -9.19 -19.54
CA ARG A 127 -1.57 -8.66 -18.34
C ARG A 127 -0.64 -8.58 -17.10
N ARG A 128 0.66 -8.79 -17.30
CA ARG A 128 1.68 -8.74 -16.20
C ARG A 128 2.35 -7.38 -16.08
N GLY A 129 1.83 -6.32 -16.71
CA GLY A 129 2.39 -4.98 -16.58
C GLY A 129 3.88 -4.86 -16.96
N GLY A 130 4.35 -5.65 -17.95
CA GLY A 130 5.74 -5.61 -18.41
C GLY A 130 6.71 -6.56 -17.69
N TYR A 131 6.26 -7.33 -16.69
CA TYR A 131 7.08 -8.39 -16.09
C TYR A 131 7.11 -9.63 -16.99
N LYS A 132 8.26 -9.90 -17.63
CA LYS A 132 8.47 -11.01 -18.55
C LYS A 132 9.39 -12.09 -17.99
N GLY A 133 10.15 -11.78 -16.94
CA GLY A 133 11.13 -12.66 -16.31
C GLY A 133 10.54 -13.58 -15.26
N PHE A 134 11.23 -13.73 -14.15
CA PHE A 134 10.82 -14.59 -13.04
C PHE A 134 9.46 -14.16 -12.46
N TRP A 135 8.52 -15.11 -12.43
CA TRP A 135 7.13 -14.87 -12.04
C TRP A 135 6.61 -16.01 -11.15
N ARG A 136 6.19 -15.68 -9.92
CA ARG A 136 5.58 -16.63 -8.96
C ARG A 136 4.38 -15.94 -8.33
N VAL A 137 3.24 -15.93 -9.03
CA VAL A 137 2.16 -14.97 -8.76
C VAL A 137 0.78 -15.60 -8.86
N SER A 138 -0.13 -15.10 -8.01
CA SER A 138 -1.58 -15.20 -8.20
C SER A 138 -2.17 -13.80 -8.26
N ASP A 139 -3.25 -13.61 -9.02
CA ASP A 139 -3.93 -12.31 -9.10
C ASP A 139 -4.54 -11.94 -7.74
N VAL A 140 -5.44 -12.76 -7.26
CA VAL A 140 -6.05 -12.63 -5.92
C VAL A 140 -5.51 -13.76 -5.04
N LEU A 141 -4.38 -13.51 -4.36
CA LEU A 141 -3.67 -14.56 -3.62
C LEU A 141 -4.51 -15.17 -2.50
N GLU A 142 -5.42 -14.41 -1.88
CA GLU A 142 -6.40 -14.92 -0.91
C GLU A 142 -7.44 -15.87 -1.51
N ALA A 143 -7.66 -15.84 -2.82
CA ALA A 143 -8.55 -16.78 -3.51
C ALA A 143 -7.84 -18.09 -3.89
N THR A 144 -6.51 -18.08 -3.95
CA THR A 144 -5.69 -19.25 -4.33
C THR A 144 -4.96 -19.87 -3.16
N SER A 145 -5.08 -19.30 -1.95
CA SER A 145 -4.34 -19.77 -0.78
C SER A 145 -5.02 -19.41 0.54
N HIS A 146 -4.69 -20.17 1.56
CA HIS A 146 -4.90 -19.88 2.97
C HIS A 146 -3.57 -19.86 3.72
N GLY A 147 -3.61 -19.69 5.04
CA GLY A 147 -2.42 -19.53 5.85
C GLY A 147 -1.33 -20.58 5.65
N TYR A 148 -1.69 -21.84 5.35
CA TYR A 148 -0.74 -22.95 5.30
C TYR A 148 -0.72 -23.76 4.00
N ASP A 149 -1.53 -23.43 3.03
CA ASP A 149 -1.56 -24.08 1.71
C ASP A 149 -2.06 -23.14 0.61
N GLY A 150 -1.75 -23.48 -0.61
CA GLY A 150 -2.21 -22.74 -1.76
C GLY A 150 -1.41 -23.01 -3.01
N TYR A 151 -1.55 -22.12 -3.99
CA TYR A 151 -0.81 -22.18 -5.23
C TYR A 151 -0.59 -20.79 -5.83
N VAL A 152 0.44 -20.72 -6.65
CA VAL A 152 0.74 -19.60 -7.54
C VAL A 152 0.99 -20.13 -8.95
N PHE A 153 1.25 -19.24 -9.90
CA PHE A 153 1.60 -19.59 -11.27
C PHE A 153 2.98 -19.06 -11.63
N ASP A 154 3.71 -19.83 -12.47
CA ASP A 154 5.00 -19.41 -13.00
C ASP A 154 4.89 -18.56 -14.29
N GLU A 155 6.04 -18.17 -14.83
CA GLU A 155 6.16 -17.42 -16.09
C GLU A 155 5.57 -18.15 -17.30
N ASN A 156 5.52 -19.49 -17.27
CA ASN A 156 4.97 -20.36 -18.29
C ASN A 156 3.50 -20.73 -18.06
N MET A 157 2.83 -20.08 -17.09
CA MET A 157 1.45 -20.34 -16.68
C MET A 157 1.24 -21.72 -16.02
N ASN A 158 2.29 -22.39 -15.56
CA ASN A 158 2.17 -23.63 -14.81
C ASN A 158 1.80 -23.32 -13.36
N ARG A 159 0.87 -24.09 -12.81
CA ARG A 159 0.50 -24.03 -11.41
C ARG A 159 1.61 -24.64 -10.53
N ILE A 160 1.95 -23.93 -9.46
CA ILE A 160 2.90 -24.37 -8.42
C ILE A 160 2.17 -24.42 -7.09
N ASP A 161 1.88 -25.61 -6.62
CA ASP A 161 1.27 -25.83 -5.30
C ASP A 161 2.32 -25.70 -4.20
N PHE A 162 1.89 -25.19 -3.03
CA PHE A 162 2.75 -25.09 -1.86
C PHE A 162 2.04 -25.52 -0.58
N LYS A 163 2.83 -25.96 0.41
CA LYS A 163 2.43 -26.24 1.79
C LYS A 163 3.38 -25.57 2.76
N GLY A 164 2.91 -25.22 3.95
CA GLY A 164 3.62 -24.42 4.95
C GLY A 164 3.11 -23.00 4.97
N TYR A 165 3.49 -22.23 6.00
CA TYR A 165 2.95 -20.90 6.20
C TYR A 165 3.19 -20.00 4.98
N ARG A 166 2.14 -19.32 4.53
CA ARG A 166 2.11 -18.61 3.23
C ARG A 166 3.21 -17.56 3.09
N VAL A 167 3.50 -16.78 4.16
CA VAL A 167 4.59 -15.79 4.14
C VAL A 167 5.94 -16.46 3.87
N ASP A 168 6.21 -17.61 4.53
CA ASP A 168 7.46 -18.37 4.30
C ASP A 168 7.55 -18.81 2.83
N ARG A 169 6.45 -19.33 2.28
CA ARG A 169 6.44 -19.85 0.90
C ARG A 169 6.60 -18.76 -0.16
N ILE A 170 5.96 -17.61 0.04
CA ILE A 170 6.13 -16.45 -0.85
C ILE A 170 7.58 -15.94 -0.75
N ASN A 171 8.14 -15.88 0.45
CA ASN A 171 9.55 -15.51 0.61
C ASN A 171 10.50 -16.53 -0.02
N ASP A 172 10.22 -17.84 0.08
CA ASP A 172 11.04 -18.89 -0.57
C ASP A 172 11.13 -18.68 -2.08
N PHE A 173 10.07 -18.20 -2.74
CA PHE A 173 10.11 -17.85 -4.16
C PHE A 173 11.01 -16.62 -4.44
N ALA A 174 11.06 -15.64 -3.52
CA ALA A 174 12.01 -14.55 -3.64
C ALA A 174 13.47 -15.04 -3.46
N LEU A 175 13.69 -15.97 -2.52
CA LEU A 175 15.01 -16.62 -2.35
C LEU A 175 15.38 -17.47 -3.58
N GLU A 176 14.41 -18.18 -4.19
CA GLU A 176 14.61 -18.94 -5.44
C GLU A 176 15.09 -18.02 -6.56
N PHE A 177 14.49 -16.82 -6.70
CA PHE A 177 14.97 -15.82 -7.67
C PHE A 177 16.42 -15.45 -7.41
N LEU A 178 16.79 -15.11 -6.16
CA LEU A 178 18.16 -14.76 -5.80
C LEU A 178 19.13 -15.92 -6.05
N ASP A 179 18.71 -17.17 -5.83
CA ASP A 179 19.54 -18.34 -6.10
C ASP A 179 19.80 -18.56 -7.60
N LYS A 180 18.82 -18.25 -8.45
CA LYS A 180 18.91 -18.34 -9.92
C LYS A 180 19.59 -17.15 -10.57
N TYR A 181 19.72 -16.03 -9.86
CA TYR A 181 20.31 -14.80 -10.40
C TYR A 181 21.76 -14.97 -10.79
N ASP A 182 22.08 -14.65 -12.06
CA ASP A 182 23.40 -14.91 -12.65
C ASP A 182 24.39 -13.74 -12.60
N GLY A 183 23.96 -12.59 -12.06
CA GLY A 183 24.81 -11.41 -11.89
C GLY A 183 25.13 -10.59 -13.14
N LYS A 184 24.57 -10.93 -14.31
CA LYS A 184 24.91 -10.24 -15.57
C LYS A 184 24.25 -8.87 -15.73
N LYS A 185 23.04 -8.71 -15.20
CA LYS A 185 22.26 -7.45 -15.25
C LYS A 185 21.82 -7.09 -13.84
N PRO A 186 21.68 -5.81 -13.49
CA PRO A 186 21.01 -5.46 -12.24
C PRO A 186 19.56 -5.99 -12.28
N PHE A 187 18.98 -6.30 -11.12
CA PHE A 187 17.60 -6.76 -11.04
C PHE A 187 16.68 -5.75 -10.35
N PHE A 188 15.41 -5.81 -10.73
CA PHE A 188 14.28 -5.21 -10.01
C PHE A 188 13.35 -6.33 -9.57
N LEU A 189 13.35 -6.63 -8.28
CA LEU A 189 12.50 -7.66 -7.66
C LEU A 189 11.37 -7.00 -6.88
N THR A 190 10.13 -7.33 -7.23
CA THR A 190 8.95 -6.98 -6.44
C THR A 190 8.47 -8.19 -5.66
N VAL A 191 8.34 -8.05 -4.33
CA VAL A 191 7.79 -9.06 -3.43
C VAL A 191 6.54 -8.50 -2.76
N SER A 192 5.40 -9.07 -3.11
CA SER A 192 4.08 -8.64 -2.68
C SER A 192 3.43 -9.70 -1.79
N HIS A 193 3.63 -9.56 -0.47
CA HIS A 193 2.94 -10.42 0.49
C HIS A 193 1.47 -10.05 0.60
N ILE A 194 0.62 -11.03 0.94
CA ILE A 194 -0.77 -10.75 1.27
C ILE A 194 -0.94 -10.46 2.76
N GLU A 195 -0.11 -11.00 3.63
CA GLU A 195 -0.20 -10.70 5.05
C GLU A 195 0.17 -9.23 5.32
N PRO A 196 -0.46 -8.64 6.35
CA PRO A 196 -1.46 -9.19 7.28
C PRO A 196 -2.93 -9.02 6.83
N HIS A 197 -3.27 -9.15 5.55
CA HIS A 197 -4.64 -9.00 5.04
C HIS A 197 -5.61 -9.98 5.71
N HIS A 198 -6.83 -9.51 5.98
CA HIS A 198 -7.92 -10.34 6.49
C HIS A 198 -8.32 -11.41 5.46
N GLN A 199 -8.42 -12.65 5.88
CA GLN A 199 -8.88 -13.75 5.03
C GLN A 199 -10.42 -13.76 4.99
N ASN A 200 -10.98 -13.19 3.92
CA ASN A 200 -12.40 -12.82 3.85
C ASN A 200 -13.36 -14.00 3.94
N ASP A 201 -13.03 -15.13 3.30
CA ASP A 201 -13.85 -16.34 3.29
C ASP A 201 -13.86 -17.07 4.65
N ARG A 202 -12.89 -16.80 5.51
CA ARG A 202 -12.79 -17.33 6.88
C ARG A 202 -13.14 -16.33 7.96
N ALA A 203 -13.33 -15.07 7.61
CA ALA A 203 -13.62 -13.96 8.51
C ALA A 203 -12.61 -13.84 9.68
N ASP A 204 -11.32 -14.11 9.42
CA ASP A 204 -10.24 -14.07 10.42
C ASP A 204 -8.92 -13.57 9.80
N TYR A 205 -7.94 -13.24 10.63
CA TYR A 205 -6.54 -13.09 10.23
C TYR A 205 -5.82 -14.42 10.47
N GLU A 206 -5.15 -14.93 9.46
CA GLU A 206 -4.45 -16.21 9.54
C GLU A 206 -2.98 -16.01 9.95
N GLY A 207 -2.74 -15.62 11.22
CA GLY A 207 -1.39 -15.58 11.80
C GLY A 207 -0.77 -16.99 11.91
N PRO A 208 0.57 -17.09 12.02
CA PRO A 208 1.20 -18.37 12.34
C PRO A 208 0.62 -19.01 13.59
N ASP A 209 0.62 -20.35 13.64
CA ASP A 209 0.11 -21.10 14.78
C ASP A 209 0.67 -20.59 16.11
N GLY A 210 -0.23 -20.37 17.07
CA GLY A 210 0.10 -19.81 18.38
C GLY A 210 0.17 -18.29 18.47
N SER A 211 -0.03 -17.55 17.38
CA SER A 211 0.00 -16.07 17.37
C SER A 211 -1.04 -15.47 18.31
N LYS A 212 -2.27 -15.96 18.26
CA LYS A 212 -3.38 -15.51 19.15
C LYS A 212 -3.01 -15.58 20.61
N GLU A 213 -2.44 -16.70 21.04
CA GLU A 213 -2.00 -16.90 22.42
C GLU A 213 -0.78 -16.04 22.78
N ARG A 214 0.20 -15.97 21.87
CA ARG A 214 1.41 -15.16 22.07
C ARG A 214 1.11 -13.69 22.27
N PHE A 215 0.18 -13.12 21.51
CA PHE A 215 -0.12 -11.70 21.50
C PHE A 215 -1.46 -11.32 22.15
N LYS A 216 -2.13 -12.24 22.86
CA LYS A 216 -3.45 -12.01 23.49
C LYS A 216 -3.54 -10.81 24.42
N ASN A 217 -2.42 -10.42 25.03
CA ASN A 217 -2.35 -9.30 25.97
C ASN A 217 -1.73 -8.04 25.34
N CYS A 218 -1.64 -7.96 24.00
CA CYS A 218 -1.11 -6.80 23.33
C CYS A 218 -1.96 -5.54 23.62
N LYS A 219 -1.30 -4.41 23.70
CA LYS A 219 -1.99 -3.11 23.72
C LYS A 219 -2.54 -2.82 22.32
N LEU A 220 -3.78 -2.39 22.26
CA LEU A 220 -4.35 -1.90 21.00
C LEU A 220 -3.86 -0.47 20.73
N PRO A 221 -3.67 -0.09 19.45
CA PRO A 221 -3.58 1.31 19.06
C PRO A 221 -4.74 2.11 19.61
N LYS A 222 -4.50 3.38 19.97
CA LYS A 222 -5.48 4.21 20.69
C LYS A 222 -6.80 4.39 19.96
N ASP A 223 -6.75 4.55 18.63
CA ASP A 223 -7.95 4.62 17.78
C ASP A 223 -8.79 3.35 17.90
N LEU A 224 -8.17 2.18 17.83
CA LEU A 224 -8.85 0.89 17.93
C LEU A 224 -9.38 0.62 19.33
N GLU A 225 -8.62 1.02 20.37
CA GLU A 225 -9.05 0.87 21.77
C GLU A 225 -10.33 1.66 22.05
N VAL A 226 -10.40 2.93 21.59
CA VAL A 226 -11.51 3.83 21.85
C VAL A 226 -12.72 3.53 20.96
N LEU A 227 -12.50 3.28 19.68
CA LEU A 227 -13.59 3.08 18.71
C LEU A 227 -14.17 1.65 18.73
N GLY A 228 -13.41 0.68 19.25
CA GLY A 228 -13.85 -0.72 19.36
C GLY A 228 -13.67 -1.51 18.05
N GLY A 229 -14.78 -1.83 17.34
CA GLY A 229 -14.72 -2.76 16.21
C GLY A 229 -14.42 -4.20 16.66
N ASP A 230 -13.68 -4.96 15.85
CA ASP A 230 -13.27 -6.34 16.16
C ASP A 230 -11.77 -6.47 16.52
N ALA A 231 -11.07 -5.34 16.69
CA ALA A 231 -9.63 -5.31 16.92
C ALA A 231 -9.19 -6.17 18.12
N ARG A 232 -9.95 -6.16 19.23
CA ARG A 232 -9.60 -6.95 20.43
C ARG A 232 -9.45 -8.44 20.14
N GLN A 233 -10.28 -8.95 19.23
CA GLN A 233 -10.27 -10.35 18.84
C GLN A 233 -9.20 -10.63 17.76
N MET A 234 -9.03 -9.72 16.81
CA MET A 234 -8.31 -9.94 15.57
C MET A 234 -6.83 -9.50 15.61
N TYR A 235 -6.53 -8.49 16.42
CA TYR A 235 -5.19 -7.86 16.44
C TYR A 235 -4.04 -8.80 16.86
N PRO A 236 -4.24 -9.79 17.76
CA PRO A 236 -3.19 -10.76 18.07
C PRO A 236 -2.67 -11.57 16.88
N ASP A 237 -3.56 -12.11 16.04
CA ASP A 237 -3.15 -12.82 14.82
C ASP A 237 -2.57 -11.88 13.77
N TYR A 238 -3.14 -10.68 13.66
CA TYR A 238 -2.59 -9.63 12.81
C TYR A 238 -1.13 -9.28 13.15
N LEU A 239 -0.79 -9.18 14.44
CA LEU A 239 0.59 -9.02 14.91
C LEU A 239 1.45 -10.24 14.59
N GLY A 240 0.88 -11.45 14.67
CA GLY A 240 1.56 -12.68 14.25
C GLY A 240 1.94 -12.67 12.78
N CYS A 241 1.03 -12.23 11.91
CA CYS A 241 1.32 -12.01 10.49
C CYS A 241 2.46 -11.00 10.30
N CYS A 242 2.41 -9.86 10.98
CA CYS A 242 3.46 -8.82 10.90
C CYS A 242 4.83 -9.36 11.37
N LYS A 243 4.84 -10.15 12.45
CA LYS A 243 6.08 -10.79 12.93
C LYS A 243 6.67 -11.75 11.90
N SER A 244 5.81 -12.54 11.25
CA SER A 244 6.27 -13.46 10.20
C SER A 244 6.82 -12.73 8.96
N LEU A 245 6.23 -11.59 8.59
CA LEU A 245 6.79 -10.72 7.53
C LEU A 245 8.20 -10.26 7.87
N ASP A 246 8.42 -9.81 9.10
CA ASP A 246 9.74 -9.38 9.58
C ASP A 246 10.78 -10.51 9.60
N ASP A 247 10.39 -11.70 10.10
CA ASP A 247 11.27 -12.86 10.12
C ASP A 247 11.71 -13.28 8.70
N ASN A 248 10.79 -13.23 7.75
CA ASN A 248 11.06 -13.54 6.36
C ASN A 248 11.86 -12.45 5.64
N PHE A 249 11.62 -11.18 6.00
CA PHE A 249 12.48 -10.09 5.56
C PHE A 249 13.94 -10.31 6.04
N GLY A 250 14.12 -10.75 7.29
CA GLY A 250 15.46 -11.12 7.80
C GLY A 250 16.14 -12.19 6.96
N LYS A 251 15.41 -13.27 6.60
CA LYS A 251 15.95 -14.35 5.72
C LYS A 251 16.39 -13.83 4.35
N LEU A 252 15.60 -12.88 3.77
CA LEU A 252 15.93 -12.26 2.47
C LEU A 252 17.23 -11.42 2.56
N VAL A 253 17.37 -10.62 3.62
CA VAL A 253 18.60 -9.83 3.87
C VAL A 253 19.81 -10.74 4.07
N ASP A 254 19.65 -11.82 4.82
CA ASP A 254 20.74 -12.79 5.04
C ASP A 254 21.17 -13.44 3.72
N LYS A 255 20.22 -13.80 2.84
CA LYS A 255 20.51 -14.32 1.50
C LYS A 255 21.26 -13.31 0.63
N LEU A 256 20.88 -12.03 0.68
CA LEU A 256 21.62 -10.97 -0.05
C LEU A 256 23.06 -10.83 0.45
N LYS A 257 23.27 -10.92 1.77
CA LYS A 257 24.61 -10.90 2.37
C LYS A 257 25.44 -12.14 2.00
N GLU A 258 24.84 -13.33 2.07
CA GLU A 258 25.46 -14.60 1.65
C GLU A 258 25.96 -14.53 0.21
N LYS A 259 25.18 -13.93 -0.68
CA LYS A 259 25.52 -13.78 -2.11
C LYS A 259 26.42 -12.57 -2.42
N GLY A 260 26.77 -11.75 -1.42
CA GLY A 260 27.56 -10.52 -1.63
C GLY A 260 26.81 -9.43 -2.43
N LEU A 261 25.49 -9.47 -2.41
CA LEU A 261 24.63 -8.52 -3.16
C LEU A 261 24.15 -7.35 -2.31
N TYR A 262 24.16 -7.46 -0.97
CA TYR A 262 23.54 -6.52 -0.05
C TYR A 262 24.02 -5.09 -0.25
N ASP A 263 25.32 -4.87 -0.32
CA ASP A 263 25.93 -3.51 -0.42
C ASP A 263 25.59 -2.79 -1.73
N ASN A 264 25.21 -3.52 -2.78
CA ASN A 264 24.80 -2.95 -4.07
C ASN A 264 23.29 -3.12 -4.31
N THR A 265 22.50 -3.28 -3.26
CA THR A 265 21.03 -3.42 -3.34
C THR A 265 20.36 -2.31 -2.57
N ILE A 266 19.36 -1.66 -3.20
CA ILE A 266 18.43 -0.73 -2.54
C ILE A 266 17.19 -1.53 -2.17
N ILE A 267 16.79 -1.47 -0.90
CA ILE A 267 15.63 -2.18 -0.37
C ILE A 267 14.57 -1.15 0.04
N ILE A 268 13.35 -1.35 -0.44
CA ILE A 268 12.18 -0.55 -0.12
C ILE A 268 11.17 -1.46 0.57
N TYR A 269 10.70 -1.08 1.75
CA TYR A 269 9.60 -1.75 2.46
C TYR A 269 8.43 -0.79 2.66
N SER A 270 7.21 -1.24 2.30
CA SER A 270 5.98 -0.47 2.48
C SER A 270 4.76 -1.38 2.68
N SER A 271 3.57 -0.81 2.66
CA SER A 271 2.28 -1.50 2.53
C SER A 271 1.40 -0.77 1.53
N ASP A 272 0.42 -1.45 0.93
CA ASP A 272 -0.52 -0.82 0.04
C ASP A 272 -1.54 0.06 0.79
N HIS A 273 -2.00 -0.36 1.97
CA HIS A 273 -2.84 0.44 2.89
C HIS A 273 -2.78 -0.12 4.32
N GLY A 274 -3.42 0.55 5.26
CA GLY A 274 -3.56 0.11 6.64
C GLY A 274 -4.87 -0.66 6.92
N SER A 275 -5.27 -0.69 8.21
CA SER A 275 -6.48 -1.39 8.68
C SER A 275 -7.14 -0.65 9.84
N HIS A 276 -8.46 -0.47 9.80
CA HIS A 276 -9.23 0.15 10.87
C HIS A 276 -10.11 -0.81 11.67
N PHE A 277 -10.05 -2.12 11.41
CA PHE A 277 -10.72 -3.15 12.21
C PHE A 277 -12.22 -2.87 12.46
N LYS A 278 -12.97 -2.58 11.40
CA LYS A 278 -14.41 -2.25 11.43
C LYS A 278 -14.79 -1.06 12.33
N THR A 279 -13.90 -0.08 12.49
CA THR A 279 -14.17 1.07 13.36
C THR A 279 -14.73 2.30 12.63
N ARG A 280 -14.51 2.45 11.30
CA ARG A 280 -14.71 3.71 10.59
C ARG A 280 -15.87 3.74 9.58
N ASN A 281 -16.29 2.60 9.04
CA ASN A 281 -17.30 2.51 7.97
C ASN A 281 -18.65 1.92 8.43
N ARG A 282 -18.98 1.98 9.71
CA ARG A 282 -20.14 1.27 10.30
C ARG A 282 -21.48 1.61 9.64
N GLU A 283 -21.64 2.85 9.16
CA GLU A 283 -22.88 3.33 8.56
C GLU A 283 -22.93 3.17 7.04
N THR A 284 -21.77 3.00 6.41
CA THR A 284 -21.61 2.96 4.95
C THR A 284 -21.15 1.62 4.43
N TYR A 285 -21.13 0.61 5.28
CA TYR A 285 -20.63 -0.71 4.99
C TYR A 285 -21.41 -1.41 3.86
N LEU A 286 -20.66 -1.88 2.86
CA LEU A 286 -21.21 -2.69 1.77
C LEU A 286 -21.37 -4.14 2.22
N LYS A 287 -22.57 -4.72 2.03
CA LYS A 287 -22.88 -6.10 2.42
C LYS A 287 -21.85 -7.08 1.84
N GLY A 288 -21.23 -7.88 2.72
CA GLY A 288 -20.30 -8.95 2.35
C GLY A 288 -18.91 -8.48 1.92
N SER A 289 -18.57 -7.20 2.04
CA SER A 289 -17.22 -6.73 1.78
C SER A 289 -16.41 -6.63 3.08
N ASP A 290 -15.11 -6.67 2.91
CA ASP A 290 -14.11 -6.41 3.93
C ASP A 290 -14.19 -4.94 4.38
N ASP A 291 -14.55 -4.69 5.62
CA ASP A 291 -14.63 -3.35 6.22
C ASP A 291 -13.42 -3.08 7.12
N TYR A 292 -12.23 -3.16 6.57
CA TYR A 292 -10.96 -2.90 7.27
C TYR A 292 -10.20 -1.72 6.69
N LYS A 293 -10.61 -1.21 5.56
CA LYS A 293 -9.98 -0.16 4.75
C LYS A 293 -11.05 0.78 4.16
N ARG A 294 -10.82 1.47 3.05
CA ARG A 294 -11.81 2.29 2.32
C ARG A 294 -12.28 3.53 3.09
N THR A 295 -11.37 4.16 3.82
CA THR A 295 -11.65 5.40 4.57
C THR A 295 -10.48 6.37 4.49
N CYS A 296 -10.77 7.67 4.68
CA CYS A 296 -9.76 8.72 4.70
C CYS A 296 -8.92 8.77 6.00
N HIS A 297 -9.25 7.97 7.00
CA HIS A 297 -8.59 8.00 8.29
C HIS A 297 -7.17 7.38 8.24
N SER A 298 -6.30 7.87 9.11
CA SER A 298 -4.91 7.41 9.23
C SER A 298 -4.78 5.90 9.42
N SER A 299 -5.75 5.27 10.09
CA SER A 299 -5.78 3.82 10.28
C SER A 299 -5.78 3.03 8.97
N ALA A 300 -6.32 3.60 7.88
CA ALA A 300 -6.32 2.99 6.56
C ALA A 300 -5.29 3.63 5.60
N LEU A 301 -5.02 4.93 5.75
CA LEU A 301 -4.12 5.65 4.83
C LEU A 301 -2.64 5.55 5.21
N LYS A 302 -2.31 5.55 6.53
CA LYS A 302 -0.92 5.58 6.99
C LYS A 302 -0.28 4.21 6.88
N VAL A 303 0.81 4.14 6.12
CA VAL A 303 1.56 2.90 5.87
C VAL A 303 3.01 3.03 6.32
N PRO A 304 3.70 1.93 6.62
CA PRO A 304 5.14 1.98 6.81
C PRO A 304 5.84 2.34 5.48
N LEU A 305 6.95 3.07 5.56
CA LEU A 305 7.83 3.30 4.44
C LEU A 305 9.27 3.46 4.93
N ILE A 306 10.11 2.52 4.53
CA ILE A 306 11.54 2.49 4.83
C ILE A 306 12.28 2.24 3.52
N ILE A 307 13.33 3.00 3.28
CA ILE A 307 14.21 2.79 2.13
C ILE A 307 15.65 2.75 2.64
N ALA A 308 16.41 1.71 2.26
CA ALA A 308 17.83 1.58 2.61
C ALA A 308 18.67 1.20 1.40
N GLY A 309 19.90 1.71 1.35
CA GLY A 309 20.86 1.52 0.26
C GLY A 309 20.98 2.74 -0.65
N GLY A 310 22.05 2.84 -1.41
CA GLY A 310 22.34 3.98 -2.27
C GLY A 310 22.45 5.29 -1.50
N ALA A 311 21.62 6.28 -1.83
CA ALA A 311 21.54 7.57 -1.13
C ALA A 311 20.72 7.48 0.18
N PHE A 312 19.93 6.44 0.36
CA PHE A 312 19.07 6.23 1.54
C PHE A 312 19.85 5.50 2.63
N LYS A 313 20.54 6.24 3.50
CA LYS A 313 21.41 5.68 4.54
C LYS A 313 21.53 6.60 5.75
N GLY A 314 22.00 6.02 6.87
CA GLY A 314 22.44 6.75 8.04
C GLY A 314 21.36 6.96 9.10
N GLY A 315 20.32 6.15 9.14
CA GLY A 315 19.28 6.18 10.19
C GLY A 315 18.48 7.49 10.19
N LYS A 316 18.29 8.11 9.03
CA LYS A 316 17.59 9.38 8.93
C LYS A 316 16.08 9.22 9.01
N VAL A 317 15.41 10.24 9.50
CA VAL A 317 13.96 10.29 9.61
C VAL A 317 13.40 11.48 8.84
N VAL A 318 12.67 11.20 7.77
CA VAL A 318 11.88 12.20 7.05
C VAL A 318 10.54 12.35 7.77
N ARG A 319 10.24 13.57 8.22
CA ARG A 319 9.02 13.91 8.99
C ARG A 319 8.00 14.68 8.16
N GLU A 320 8.30 14.94 6.92
CA GLU A 320 7.36 15.51 5.97
C GLU A 320 6.32 14.48 5.55
N VAL A 321 5.08 14.91 5.34
CA VAL A 321 4.05 14.03 4.80
C VAL A 321 4.38 13.64 3.36
N VAL A 322 4.37 12.35 3.07
CA VAL A 322 4.66 11.82 1.73
C VAL A 322 3.54 10.89 1.26
N SER A 323 3.30 10.89 -0.04
CA SER A 323 2.38 9.93 -0.66
C SER A 323 3.16 8.77 -1.26
N THR A 324 2.62 7.56 -1.13
CA THR A 324 3.18 6.37 -1.82
C THR A 324 3.10 6.46 -3.34
N CYS A 325 2.35 7.42 -3.90
CA CYS A 325 2.43 7.78 -5.32
C CYS A 325 3.84 8.17 -5.79
N SER A 326 4.69 8.59 -4.84
CA SER A 326 6.09 8.94 -5.10
C SER A 326 7.00 7.73 -5.29
N LEU A 327 6.57 6.52 -4.92
CA LEU A 327 7.40 5.31 -5.00
C LEU A 327 7.80 4.95 -6.45
N PRO A 328 6.90 4.93 -7.44
CA PRO A 328 7.29 4.61 -8.83
C PRO A 328 8.38 5.52 -9.36
N LYS A 329 8.19 6.83 -9.22
CA LYS A 329 9.17 7.84 -9.65
C LYS A 329 10.50 7.72 -8.91
N THR A 330 10.46 7.42 -7.60
CA THR A 330 11.65 7.21 -6.77
C THR A 330 12.41 5.95 -7.19
N ILE A 331 11.72 4.83 -7.43
CA ILE A 331 12.31 3.56 -7.90
C ILE A 331 13.04 3.77 -9.22
N LEU A 332 12.42 4.50 -10.15
CA LEU A 332 13.03 4.79 -11.45
C LEU A 332 14.23 5.74 -11.33
N ALA A 333 14.16 6.73 -10.46
CA ALA A 333 15.29 7.62 -10.17
C ALA A 333 16.50 6.84 -9.60
N MET A 334 16.28 5.86 -8.71
CA MET A 334 17.35 4.96 -8.21
C MET A 334 18.01 4.17 -9.33
N ALA A 335 17.28 3.83 -10.39
CA ALA A 335 17.80 3.16 -11.59
C ALA A 335 18.46 4.12 -12.59
N GLY A 336 18.46 5.44 -12.29
CA GLY A 336 18.96 6.48 -13.19
C GLY A 336 18.03 6.82 -14.34
N VAL A 337 16.71 6.55 -14.18
CA VAL A 337 15.67 6.86 -15.16
C VAL A 337 14.89 8.08 -14.70
N ASP A 338 14.90 9.13 -15.51
CA ASP A 338 14.05 10.31 -15.30
C ASP A 338 12.77 10.16 -16.13
N VAL A 339 11.63 10.23 -15.44
CA VAL A 339 10.30 10.12 -16.06
C VAL A 339 9.56 11.46 -16.14
N GLY A 340 10.14 12.55 -15.65
CA GLY A 340 9.53 13.88 -15.65
C GLY A 340 8.12 13.86 -15.07
N ASP A 341 7.16 14.41 -15.81
CA ASP A 341 5.74 14.49 -15.44
C ASP A 341 4.89 13.26 -15.87
N ASN A 342 5.51 12.23 -16.45
CA ASN A 342 4.81 11.01 -16.84
C ASN A 342 4.32 10.20 -15.63
N MET A 343 4.89 10.44 -14.45
CA MET A 343 4.45 9.87 -13.18
C MET A 343 4.25 10.97 -12.13
N ILE A 344 3.20 10.79 -11.32
CA ILE A 344 2.89 11.70 -10.21
C ILE A 344 3.87 11.54 -9.06
N GLY A 345 3.83 12.48 -8.12
CA GLY A 345 4.70 12.48 -6.95
C GLY A 345 6.09 13.06 -7.21
N GLU A 346 6.95 12.91 -6.25
CA GLU A 346 8.32 13.44 -6.23
C GLU A 346 9.33 12.31 -6.01
N ASN A 347 10.60 12.54 -6.37
CA ASN A 347 11.66 11.64 -5.95
C ASN A 347 11.90 11.83 -4.44
N LEU A 348 11.64 10.80 -3.64
CA LEU A 348 11.75 10.84 -2.17
C LEU A 348 13.18 11.08 -1.68
N GLU A 349 14.20 10.78 -2.49
CA GLU A 349 15.60 11.11 -2.17
C GLU A 349 15.78 12.63 -1.96
N THR A 350 15.01 13.44 -2.69
CA THR A 350 15.08 14.89 -2.58
C THR A 350 14.58 15.45 -1.25
N LEU A 351 13.92 14.65 -0.43
CA LEU A 351 13.41 15.04 0.89
C LEU A 351 14.42 14.75 2.02
N ILE A 352 15.47 14.00 1.74
CA ILE A 352 16.51 13.71 2.72
C ILE A 352 17.26 15.00 3.04
N ASP A 353 17.34 15.35 4.33
CA ASP A 353 18.01 16.57 4.83
C ASP A 353 17.34 17.90 4.42
N LYS A 354 16.13 17.88 3.87
CA LYS A 354 15.37 19.11 3.61
C LYS A 354 14.64 19.63 4.86
N PRO A 355 14.46 20.94 4.99
CA PRO A 355 13.50 21.50 5.94
C PRO A 355 12.10 20.99 5.66
N ILE A 356 11.34 20.73 6.73
CA ILE A 356 9.94 20.25 6.62
C ILE A 356 9.07 21.35 6.02
N ASP A 357 8.33 21.01 4.96
CA ASP A 357 7.23 21.85 4.48
C ASP A 357 5.98 21.57 5.31
N GLU A 358 5.71 22.42 6.28
CA GLU A 358 4.54 22.29 7.16
C GLU A 358 3.20 22.51 6.43
N TYR A 359 3.22 23.09 5.23
CA TYR A 359 2.03 23.34 4.41
C TYR A 359 1.79 22.28 3.34
N LYS A 360 2.60 21.22 3.32
CA LYS A 360 2.44 20.12 2.37
C LYS A 360 1.21 19.29 2.68
N PHE A 361 0.47 18.96 1.63
CA PHE A 361 -0.70 18.06 1.69
C PHE A 361 -0.50 16.87 0.76
N VAL A 362 -0.79 15.69 1.26
CA VAL A 362 -1.02 14.50 0.46
C VAL A 362 -2.51 14.41 0.11
N TYR A 363 -2.81 13.86 -1.07
CA TYR A 363 -4.16 13.67 -1.60
C TYR A 363 -4.48 12.19 -1.66
N ALA A 364 -5.70 11.82 -1.31
CA ALA A 364 -6.18 10.44 -1.46
C ALA A 364 -7.62 10.38 -1.98
N GLN A 365 -7.88 9.31 -2.73
CA GLN A 365 -9.16 8.94 -3.31
C GLN A 365 -9.75 7.81 -2.47
N ILE A 366 -11.07 7.84 -2.23
CA ILE A 366 -11.82 6.80 -1.53
C ILE A 366 -12.87 6.26 -2.48
N SER A 367 -12.96 4.94 -2.57
CA SER A 367 -13.89 4.22 -3.41
C SER A 367 -14.53 3.05 -2.67
N GLU A 368 -15.41 2.33 -3.33
CA GLU A 368 -16.12 1.12 -2.88
C GLU A 368 -17.08 1.37 -1.70
N SER A 369 -16.63 1.88 -0.57
CA SER A 369 -17.52 2.24 0.56
C SER A 369 -18.32 3.50 0.27
N ARG A 370 -17.72 4.46 -0.40
CA ARG A 370 -18.27 5.75 -0.84
C ARG A 370 -17.38 6.35 -1.92
N LEU A 371 -17.90 7.28 -2.65
CA LEU A 371 -17.09 8.12 -3.53
C LEU A 371 -16.59 9.32 -2.73
N GLY A 372 -15.33 9.30 -2.31
CA GLY A 372 -14.75 10.33 -1.44
C GLY A 372 -13.39 10.83 -1.89
N ARG A 373 -13.03 12.01 -1.37
CA ARG A 373 -11.71 12.64 -1.57
C ARG A 373 -11.23 13.23 -0.28
N CYS A 374 -9.91 13.20 -0.06
CA CYS A 374 -9.36 13.85 1.12
C CYS A 374 -7.98 14.44 0.87
N ILE A 375 -7.64 15.42 1.70
CA ILE A 375 -6.27 15.91 1.88
C ILE A 375 -5.85 15.75 3.32
N ARG A 376 -4.56 15.45 3.50
CA ARG A 376 -3.94 15.33 4.80
C ARG A 376 -2.61 16.08 4.82
N SER A 377 -2.42 16.88 5.86
CA SER A 377 -1.15 17.46 6.24
C SER A 377 -0.68 16.90 7.59
N LYS A 378 0.39 17.43 8.14
CA LYS A 378 0.81 17.16 9.52
C LYS A 378 -0.26 17.58 10.53
N ASP A 379 -0.96 18.68 10.28
CA ASP A 379 -1.86 19.34 11.23
C ASP A 379 -3.35 19.01 11.03
N TYR A 380 -3.76 18.68 9.81
CA TYR A 380 -5.18 18.55 9.47
C TYR A 380 -5.46 17.35 8.57
N LEU A 381 -6.60 16.72 8.81
CA LEU A 381 -7.29 15.84 7.88
C LEU A 381 -8.61 16.47 7.50
N TYR A 382 -8.87 16.61 6.19
CA TYR A 382 -10.11 17.11 5.66
C TYR A 382 -10.60 16.23 4.52
N SER A 383 -11.84 15.75 4.61
CA SER A 383 -12.44 14.89 3.60
C SER A 383 -13.85 15.30 3.22
N VAL A 384 -14.19 14.93 1.99
CA VAL A 384 -15.50 15.13 1.37
C VAL A 384 -15.98 13.83 0.73
N PHE A 385 -17.29 13.70 0.52
CA PHE A 385 -17.87 12.58 -0.22
C PHE A 385 -18.98 13.07 -1.12
N ALA A 386 -19.33 12.30 -2.15
CA ALA A 386 -20.46 12.56 -3.06
C ALA A 386 -21.67 11.70 -2.62
N PRO A 387 -22.70 12.28 -1.95
CA PRO A 387 -23.77 11.51 -1.34
C PRO A 387 -24.69 10.80 -2.35
N GLU A 388 -24.80 11.37 -3.56
CA GLU A 388 -25.64 10.82 -4.64
C GLU A 388 -24.91 9.80 -5.51
N SER A 389 -23.62 9.58 -5.25
CA SER A 389 -22.75 8.70 -6.06
C SER A 389 -22.49 7.36 -5.38
N ASN A 390 -22.40 6.32 -6.21
CA ASN A 390 -21.98 4.98 -5.78
C ASN A 390 -20.47 4.81 -5.99
N GLY A 391 -19.70 4.78 -4.91
CA GLY A 391 -18.24 4.66 -4.96
C GLY A 391 -17.72 3.33 -5.55
N TRP A 392 -18.60 2.36 -5.84
CA TRP A 392 -18.26 1.15 -6.58
C TRP A 392 -18.34 1.34 -8.10
N ASP A 393 -19.36 2.05 -8.57
CA ASP A 393 -19.65 2.17 -10.01
C ASP A 393 -19.12 3.47 -10.61
N GLU A 394 -18.87 4.49 -9.78
CA GLU A 394 -18.45 5.83 -10.20
C GLU A 394 -17.07 6.16 -9.64
N ASP A 395 -16.24 6.79 -10.47
CA ASP A 395 -14.86 7.14 -10.13
C ASP A 395 -14.70 8.61 -9.70
N ARG A 396 -15.66 9.48 -10.02
CA ARG A 396 -15.63 10.93 -9.74
C ARG A 396 -17.04 11.53 -9.67
N SER A 397 -17.14 12.73 -9.11
CA SER A 397 -18.35 13.55 -9.07
C SER A 397 -17.99 15.02 -9.25
N ASP A 398 -18.91 15.82 -9.77
CA ASP A 398 -18.76 17.28 -9.88
C ASP A 398 -19.12 17.99 -8.56
N VAL A 399 -19.84 17.30 -7.65
CA VAL A 399 -20.32 17.85 -6.38
C VAL A 399 -19.97 16.93 -5.23
N TYR A 400 -19.37 17.51 -4.20
CA TYR A 400 -19.04 16.83 -2.95
C TYR A 400 -19.58 17.60 -1.76
N GLU A 401 -19.86 16.89 -0.65
CA GLU A 401 -20.18 17.47 0.65
C GLU A 401 -19.08 17.18 1.65
N GLU A 402 -18.87 18.07 2.62
CA GLU A 402 -17.95 17.83 3.73
C GLU A 402 -18.35 16.59 4.53
N GLU A 403 -17.37 15.76 4.89
CA GLU A 403 -17.59 14.53 5.66
C GLU A 403 -16.84 14.53 6.99
N PHE A 404 -15.52 14.72 6.95
CA PHE A 404 -14.68 14.71 8.14
C PHE A 404 -13.73 15.89 8.14
N PHE A 405 -13.54 16.47 9.35
CA PHE A 405 -12.48 17.42 9.64
C PHE A 405 -11.88 17.14 11.02
N TYR A 406 -10.54 17.00 11.06
CA TYR A 406 -9.79 16.78 12.31
C TYR A 406 -8.62 17.76 12.41
N ASP A 407 -8.46 18.38 13.62
CA ASP A 407 -7.23 19.07 14.02
C ASP A 407 -6.30 18.05 14.70
N LEU A 408 -5.34 17.52 13.93
CA LEU A 408 -4.47 16.43 14.32
C LEU A 408 -3.46 16.79 15.41
N ARG A 409 -3.24 18.08 15.64
CA ARG A 409 -2.42 18.60 16.76
C ARG A 409 -3.08 18.34 18.11
N LYS A 410 -4.42 18.29 18.14
CA LYS A 410 -5.25 18.07 19.33
C LYS A 410 -5.84 16.67 19.39
N ASP A 411 -6.11 16.11 18.22
CA ASP A 411 -6.73 14.79 18.04
C ASP A 411 -5.97 13.96 17.01
N PRO A 412 -4.77 13.46 17.35
CA PRO A 412 -3.94 12.68 16.45
C PRO A 412 -4.52 11.31 16.09
N TYR A 413 -5.56 10.88 16.79
CA TYR A 413 -6.25 9.59 16.57
C TYR A 413 -7.58 9.75 15.85
N GLU A 414 -7.95 10.99 15.43
CA GLU A 414 -9.15 11.24 14.63
C GLU A 414 -10.43 10.73 15.30
N LEU A 415 -10.61 11.03 16.61
CA LEU A 415 -11.71 10.57 17.43
C LEU A 415 -12.89 11.54 17.45
N ASN A 416 -12.63 12.84 17.23
CA ASN A 416 -13.61 13.90 17.35
C ASN A 416 -13.75 14.65 16.02
N ASN A 417 -14.76 14.30 15.21
CA ASN A 417 -15.05 14.96 13.95
C ASN A 417 -15.60 16.38 14.16
N LEU A 418 -14.85 17.38 13.75
CA LEU A 418 -15.17 18.80 13.89
C LEU A 418 -15.90 19.41 12.68
N VAL A 419 -16.37 18.59 11.74
CA VAL A 419 -17.00 19.07 10.49
C VAL A 419 -18.27 19.89 10.73
N ASN A 420 -18.98 19.68 11.84
CA ASN A 420 -20.17 20.43 12.24
C ASN A 420 -19.88 21.56 13.25
N ASP A 421 -18.62 21.78 13.62
CA ASP A 421 -18.27 22.87 14.55
C ASP A 421 -18.14 24.18 13.77
N LYS A 422 -19.04 25.13 14.07
CA LYS A 422 -19.07 26.46 13.43
C LYS A 422 -17.78 27.25 13.62
N ALA A 423 -17.04 27.01 14.70
CA ALA A 423 -15.75 27.67 14.92
C ALA A 423 -14.67 27.24 13.89
N THR A 424 -14.90 26.17 13.15
CA THR A 424 -13.95 25.61 12.18
C THR A 424 -14.25 25.99 10.72
N VAL A 425 -15.33 26.73 10.45
CA VAL A 425 -15.81 27.03 9.09
C VAL A 425 -14.72 27.70 8.25
N ASP A 426 -13.99 28.68 8.80
CA ASP A 426 -12.99 29.43 8.03
C ASP A 426 -11.80 28.55 7.63
N ILE A 427 -11.34 27.64 8.51
CA ILE A 427 -10.26 26.72 8.17
C ILE A 427 -10.76 25.67 7.17
N ARG A 428 -11.98 25.15 7.34
CA ARG A 428 -12.56 24.19 6.40
C ARG A 428 -12.72 24.77 4.99
N LYS A 429 -13.15 26.03 4.84
CA LYS A 429 -13.19 26.75 3.55
C LYS A 429 -11.81 26.81 2.86
N LYS A 430 -10.75 27.05 3.63
CA LYS A 430 -9.36 27.05 3.10
C LYS A 430 -8.93 25.65 2.66
N LEU A 431 -9.25 24.63 3.44
CA LEU A 431 -8.94 23.23 3.12
C LEU A 431 -9.74 22.73 1.92
N ALA A 432 -11.02 23.10 1.81
CA ALA A 432 -11.85 22.81 0.65
C ALA A 432 -11.24 23.37 -0.64
N LYS A 433 -10.80 24.64 -0.64
CA LYS A 433 -10.08 25.21 -1.78
C LYS A 433 -8.83 24.41 -2.14
N LYS A 434 -8.06 23.99 -1.12
CA LYS A 434 -6.84 23.18 -1.34
C LYS A 434 -7.17 21.81 -1.89
N LEU A 435 -8.26 21.19 -1.44
CA LEU A 435 -8.73 19.89 -1.94
C LEU A 435 -9.19 20.01 -3.41
N ILE A 436 -9.93 21.06 -3.77
CA ILE A 436 -10.32 21.33 -5.16
C ILE A 436 -9.09 21.41 -6.06
N GLU A 437 -8.05 22.19 -5.66
CA GLU A 437 -6.79 22.26 -6.41
C GLU A 437 -6.14 20.87 -6.63
N LYS A 438 -6.23 19.97 -5.64
CA LYS A 438 -5.70 18.61 -5.75
C LYS A 438 -6.53 17.71 -6.65
N ILE A 439 -7.86 17.80 -6.58
CA ILE A 439 -8.79 17.07 -7.45
C ILE A 439 -8.58 17.48 -8.92
N GLU A 440 -8.52 18.79 -9.19
CA GLU A 440 -8.25 19.30 -10.54
C GLU A 440 -6.86 18.86 -11.06
N ALA A 441 -5.83 18.93 -10.21
CA ALA A 441 -4.48 18.47 -10.56
C ALA A 441 -4.40 16.95 -10.80
N ALA A 442 -5.30 16.17 -10.20
CA ALA A 442 -5.44 14.73 -10.47
C ALA A 442 -6.22 14.41 -11.76
N GLY A 443 -6.62 15.43 -12.53
CA GLY A 443 -7.33 15.25 -13.79
C GLY A 443 -8.82 14.91 -13.65
N GLU A 444 -9.40 15.11 -12.47
CA GLU A 444 -10.81 14.75 -12.20
C GLU A 444 -11.82 15.84 -12.61
N GLY A 445 -11.35 16.99 -13.13
CA GLY A 445 -12.19 18.08 -13.58
C GLY A 445 -12.49 19.11 -12.48
N LYS A 446 -13.39 20.04 -12.79
CA LYS A 446 -13.84 21.08 -11.84
C LYS A 446 -14.91 20.51 -10.92
N VAL A 447 -14.78 20.83 -9.63
CA VAL A 447 -15.72 20.33 -8.62
C VAL A 447 -16.19 21.45 -7.71
N GLU A 448 -17.36 21.25 -7.13
CA GLU A 448 -17.91 22.07 -6.05
C GLU A 448 -17.88 21.28 -4.73
N ILE A 449 -17.51 21.95 -3.63
CA ILE A 449 -17.60 21.39 -2.29
C ILE A 449 -18.59 22.20 -1.48
N ILE A 450 -19.68 21.54 -1.04
CA ILE A 450 -20.71 22.13 -0.19
C ILE A 450 -20.21 22.16 1.25
N ILE A 451 -20.06 23.36 1.79
CA ILE A 451 -19.59 23.59 3.16
C ILE A 451 -20.77 23.54 4.13
N LYS A 452 -20.64 22.78 5.21
CA LYS A 452 -21.60 22.72 6.32
C LYS A 452 -21.45 23.97 7.20
N GLU A 453 -22.52 24.77 7.36
CA GLU A 453 -22.54 26.00 8.14
C GLU A 453 -23.00 25.80 9.59
#